data_d8f46e51d87ce11b6f5ae961604d0c8e
#
_entry.id   d8f46e51d87ce11b6f5ae961604d0c8e
#
_cell.length_a   1.000
_cell.length_b   1.000
_cell.length_c   1.000
_cell.angle_alpha   90.00
_cell.angle_beta   90.00
_cell.angle_gamma   90.00
#
_symmetry.space_group_name_H-M   'P 1'
#
loop_
_entity.id
_entity.type
_entity.pdbx_description
1 polymer ?
#
loop_
_entity_poly.entity_id
_entity_poly.type
_entity_poly.pdbx_seq_one_letter_code
_entity_poly.pdbx_strand_id
1 'polypeptide(L)'
;DLTYSDLNEIAGDIEVIINTTPLGMPPYENEKLPLSLLNFSKLELFYNFGYGISKKLTSELPKNVQSIDGTIMLIAQAISSFNIWTGQSIKFNEAYKEILERIDHEN
;
A
#
# COMPACT_ATOMS: atom_id res chain seq x y z
N ASP A 1 13.08 -18.73 -3.23
CA ASP A 1 13.35 -17.43 -2.60
C ASP A 1 14.36 -16.67 -3.43
N LEU A 2 14.05 -15.40 -3.76
CA LEU A 2 14.98 -14.53 -4.46
C LEU A 2 16.04 -14.02 -3.47
N THR A 3 17.31 -14.07 -3.91
CA THR A 3 18.38 -13.45 -3.15
C THR A 3 18.45 -11.95 -3.44
N TYR A 4 19.17 -11.20 -2.63
CA TYR A 4 19.43 -9.79 -2.86
C TYR A 4 20.13 -9.54 -4.21
N SER A 5 21.05 -10.43 -4.60
CA SER A 5 21.72 -10.38 -5.90
C SER A 5 20.73 -10.52 -7.05
N ASP A 6 19.79 -11.47 -6.95
CA ASP A 6 18.75 -11.68 -7.97
C ASP A 6 17.85 -10.45 -8.11
N LEU A 7 17.48 -9.82 -6.98
CA LEU A 7 16.68 -8.58 -6.98
C LEU A 7 17.42 -7.43 -7.65
N ASN A 8 18.72 -7.30 -7.44
CA ASN A 8 19.52 -6.24 -8.05
C ASN A 8 19.61 -6.40 -9.58
N GLU A 9 19.64 -7.63 -10.09
CA GLU A 9 19.64 -7.89 -11.52
C GLU A 9 18.35 -7.46 -12.22
N ILE A 10 17.21 -7.59 -11.57
CA ILE A 10 15.89 -7.28 -12.14
C ILE A 10 15.36 -5.90 -11.75
N ALA A 11 15.95 -5.23 -10.76
CA ALA A 11 15.44 -3.98 -10.20
C ALA A 11 15.20 -2.89 -11.26
N GLY A 12 16.07 -2.79 -12.25
CA GLY A 12 15.95 -1.82 -13.35
C GLY A 12 14.74 -2.03 -14.26
N ASP A 13 14.12 -3.20 -14.25
CA ASP A 13 12.96 -3.54 -15.07
C ASP A 13 11.65 -3.59 -14.27
N ILE A 14 11.71 -3.39 -12.97
CA ILE A 14 10.52 -3.37 -12.11
C ILE A 14 9.77 -2.05 -12.28
N GLU A 15 8.52 -2.11 -12.66
CA GLU A 15 7.60 -0.96 -12.79
C GLU A 15 6.68 -0.81 -11.58
N VAL A 16 6.32 -1.92 -10.94
CA VAL A 16 5.40 -1.95 -9.79
C VAL A 16 5.94 -2.84 -8.69
N ILE A 17 5.92 -2.34 -7.46
CA ILE A 17 6.17 -3.14 -6.26
C ILE A 17 4.87 -3.24 -5.46
N ILE A 18 4.50 -4.46 -5.08
CA ILE A 18 3.37 -4.72 -4.20
C ILE A 18 3.91 -5.31 -2.89
N ASN A 19 3.79 -4.55 -1.81
CA ASN A 19 4.18 -5.02 -0.48
C ASN A 19 3.00 -5.69 0.22
N THR A 20 3.09 -6.98 0.39
CA THR A 20 2.12 -7.81 1.12
C THR A 20 2.62 -8.22 2.51
N THR A 21 3.76 -7.70 2.93
CA THR A 21 4.34 -7.95 4.25
C THR A 21 3.74 -7.00 5.30
N PRO A 22 3.85 -7.31 6.60
CA PRO A 22 3.41 -6.40 7.66
C PRO A 22 4.37 -5.25 7.93
N LEU A 23 5.43 -5.09 7.15
CA LEU A 23 6.42 -4.03 7.35
C LEU A 23 5.78 -2.64 7.27
N GLY A 24 6.17 -1.77 8.18
CA GLY A 24 5.61 -0.42 8.32
C GLY A 24 4.36 -0.34 9.20
N MET A 25 3.81 -1.49 9.65
CA MET A 25 2.70 -1.59 10.60
C MET A 25 3.19 -2.07 11.97
N PRO A 26 2.54 -1.72 13.10
CA PRO A 26 2.88 -2.28 14.39
C PRO A 26 2.80 -3.82 14.41
N PRO A 27 3.77 -4.51 15.02
CA PRO A 27 4.96 -4.00 15.72
C PRO A 27 6.19 -3.79 14.82
N TYR A 28 6.05 -3.83 13.49
CA TYR A 28 7.14 -3.77 12.50
C TYR A 28 7.32 -2.38 11.87
N GLU A 29 6.84 -1.33 12.52
CA GLU A 29 6.86 0.05 12.01
C GLU A 29 8.27 0.64 11.83
N ASN A 30 9.27 0.05 12.49
CA ASN A 30 10.66 0.45 12.37
C ASN A 30 11.49 -0.43 11.42
N GLU A 31 10.91 -1.51 10.94
CA GLU A 31 11.57 -2.38 9.96
C GLU A 31 11.43 -1.80 8.56
N LYS A 32 12.46 -2.02 7.75
CA LYS A 32 12.55 -1.47 6.40
C LYS A 32 12.77 -2.57 5.37
N LEU A 33 12.26 -2.33 4.18
CA LEU A 33 12.71 -3.04 2.98
C LEU A 33 14.02 -2.41 2.50
N PRO A 34 15.00 -3.18 2.03
CA PRO A 34 16.28 -2.66 1.56
C PRO A 34 16.18 -2.03 0.17
N LEU A 35 15.19 -1.14 -0.03
CA LEU A 35 14.88 -0.55 -1.33
C LEU A 35 15.93 0.46 -1.79
N SER A 36 16.57 1.18 -0.85
CA SER A 36 17.60 2.15 -1.16
C SER A 36 18.87 1.57 -1.78
N LEU A 37 19.06 0.26 -1.63
CA LEU A 37 20.21 -0.46 -2.19
C LEU A 37 19.97 -0.94 -3.62
N LEU A 38 18.75 -0.82 -4.13
CA LEU A 38 18.35 -1.27 -5.46
C LEU A 38 18.19 -0.08 -6.40
N ASN A 39 18.60 -0.26 -7.65
CA ASN A 39 18.46 0.78 -8.66
C ASN A 39 17.17 0.57 -9.47
N PHE A 40 16.10 1.22 -9.05
CA PHE A 40 14.81 1.19 -9.74
C PHE A 40 14.72 2.32 -10.77
N SER A 41 15.04 2.05 -12.03
CA SER A 41 14.97 3.05 -13.09
C SER A 41 13.58 3.19 -13.72
N LYS A 42 12.74 2.15 -13.65
CA LYS A 42 11.40 2.12 -14.25
C LYS A 42 10.27 2.09 -13.22
N LEU A 43 10.57 2.13 -11.93
CA LEU A 43 9.56 2.03 -10.88
C LEU A 43 8.64 3.24 -10.90
N GLU A 44 7.34 3.02 -11.06
CA GLU A 44 6.29 4.02 -11.10
C GLU A 44 5.36 3.95 -9.88
N LEU A 45 5.12 2.74 -9.37
CA LEU A 45 4.14 2.50 -8.32
C LEU A 45 4.67 1.59 -7.21
N PHE A 46 4.50 2.03 -5.99
CA PHE A 46 4.63 1.20 -4.79
C PHE A 46 3.26 1.05 -4.13
N TYR A 47 2.68 -0.13 -4.20
CA TYR A 47 1.39 -0.44 -3.59
C TYR A 47 1.61 -1.23 -2.29
N ASN A 48 1.06 -0.73 -1.20
CA ASN A 48 1.17 -1.37 0.10
C ASN A 48 -0.18 -1.91 0.55
N PHE A 49 -0.26 -3.19 0.89
CA PHE A 49 -1.49 -3.80 1.39
C PHE A 49 -1.82 -3.38 2.82
N GLY A 50 -0.82 -2.99 3.61
CA GLY A 50 -1.05 -2.42 4.93
C GLY A 50 -1.67 -1.04 4.87
N TYR A 51 -2.35 -0.63 5.93
CA TYR A 51 -2.94 0.69 6.14
C TYR A 51 -2.34 1.35 7.38
N GLY A 52 -2.38 2.69 7.44
CA GLY A 52 -1.76 3.43 8.55
C GLY A 52 -0.24 3.28 8.62
N ILE A 53 0.41 3.15 7.45
CA ILE A 53 1.81 2.78 7.35
C ILE A 53 2.74 3.93 7.69
N SER A 54 3.81 3.59 8.40
CA SER A 54 4.90 4.51 8.67
C SER A 54 5.48 5.07 7.37
N LYS A 55 5.61 6.41 7.31
CA LYS A 55 6.32 7.10 6.22
C LYS A 55 7.77 6.63 6.04
N LYS A 56 8.33 5.98 7.06
CA LYS A 56 9.68 5.41 7.01
C LYS A 56 9.83 4.34 5.94
N LEU A 57 8.78 3.52 5.71
CA LEU A 57 8.82 2.47 4.70
C LEU A 57 8.97 3.03 3.30
N THR A 58 8.29 4.14 3.00
CA THR A 58 8.29 4.75 1.68
C THR A 58 9.36 5.83 1.50
N SER A 59 10.06 6.21 2.58
CA SER A 59 11.09 7.26 2.53
C SER A 59 12.31 6.91 1.66
N GLU A 60 12.53 5.64 1.41
CA GLU A 60 13.66 5.14 0.60
C GLU A 60 13.30 4.93 -0.88
N LEU A 61 12.04 5.17 -1.26
CA LEU A 61 11.61 5.12 -2.64
C LEU A 61 12.12 6.33 -3.44
N PRO A 62 12.37 6.17 -4.74
CA PRO A 62 12.63 7.31 -5.62
C PRO A 62 11.48 8.34 -5.53
N LYS A 63 11.80 9.62 -5.59
CA LYS A 63 10.82 10.71 -5.37
C LYS A 63 9.68 10.76 -6.39
N ASN A 64 9.88 10.20 -7.55
CA ASN A 64 8.89 10.15 -8.63
C ASN A 64 7.95 8.95 -8.53
N VAL A 65 8.16 8.04 -7.59
CA VAL A 65 7.32 6.85 -7.42
C VAL A 65 6.06 7.21 -6.66
N GLN A 66 4.91 6.87 -7.23
CA GLN A 66 3.63 6.99 -6.56
C GLN A 66 3.53 5.91 -5.47
N SER A 67 3.16 6.31 -4.26
CA SER A 67 2.90 5.38 -3.16
C SER A 67 1.43 5.37 -2.79
N ILE A 68 0.83 4.18 -2.75
CA ILE A 68 -0.57 3.95 -2.36
C ILE A 68 -0.59 2.94 -1.22
N ASP A 69 -1.35 3.23 -0.17
CA ASP A 69 -1.57 2.30 0.92
C ASP A 69 -2.84 1.45 0.73
N GLY A 70 -3.07 0.49 1.64
CA GLY A 70 -4.17 -0.45 1.57
C GLY A 70 -5.55 0.11 1.98
N THR A 71 -5.67 1.38 2.32
CA THR A 71 -6.92 1.97 2.83
C THR A 71 -8.06 1.84 1.82
N ILE A 72 -7.84 2.16 0.56
CA ILE A 72 -8.85 2.04 -0.51
C ILE A 72 -9.30 0.58 -0.66
N MET A 73 -8.36 -0.34 -0.68
CA MET A 73 -8.67 -1.77 -0.80
C MET A 73 -9.46 -2.29 0.41
N LEU A 74 -9.08 -1.87 1.62
CA LEU A 74 -9.79 -2.24 2.86
C LEU A 74 -11.24 -1.78 2.81
N ILE A 75 -11.49 -0.55 2.40
CA ILE A 75 -12.84 0.01 2.28
C ILE A 75 -13.62 -0.73 1.18
N ALA A 76 -13.02 -0.96 0.02
CA ALA A 76 -13.69 -1.64 -1.09
C ALA A 76 -14.13 -3.05 -0.73
N GLN A 77 -13.27 -3.83 -0.07
CA GLN A 77 -13.63 -5.19 0.38
C GLN A 77 -14.73 -5.17 1.47
N ALA A 78 -14.69 -4.20 2.38
CA ALA A 78 -15.70 -4.07 3.43
C ALA A 78 -17.08 -3.78 2.83
N ILE A 79 -17.17 -2.86 1.87
CA ILE A 79 -18.42 -2.54 1.17
C ILE A 79 -18.93 -3.76 0.40
N SER A 80 -18.06 -4.47 -0.31
CA SER A 80 -18.43 -5.67 -1.04
C SER A 80 -18.98 -6.75 -0.12
N SER A 81 -18.32 -7.00 1.01
CA SER A 81 -18.78 -7.97 2.02
C SER A 81 -20.12 -7.57 2.62
N PHE A 82 -20.28 -6.29 2.98
CA PHE A 82 -21.52 -5.75 3.53
C PHE A 82 -22.69 -5.91 2.56
N ASN A 83 -22.49 -5.60 1.28
CA ASN A 83 -23.50 -5.76 0.25
C ASN A 83 -23.93 -7.21 0.10
N ILE A 84 -22.98 -8.15 0.10
CA ILE A 84 -23.29 -9.59 0.04
C ILE A 84 -24.11 -10.05 1.25
N TRP A 85 -23.71 -9.65 2.45
CA TRP A 85 -24.36 -10.10 3.67
C TRP A 85 -25.75 -9.50 3.89
N THR A 86 -25.96 -8.26 3.45
CA THR A 86 -27.22 -7.52 3.70
C THR A 86 -28.16 -7.50 2.51
N GLY A 87 -27.71 -7.92 1.31
CA GLY A 87 -28.45 -7.79 0.08
C GLY A 87 -28.60 -6.34 -0.41
N GLN A 88 -27.81 -5.42 0.14
CA GLN A 88 -27.80 -4.02 -0.27
C GLN A 88 -26.87 -3.82 -1.48
N SER A 89 -26.91 -2.61 -2.06
CA SER A 89 -26.11 -2.22 -3.23
C SER A 89 -25.47 -0.85 -2.99
N ILE A 90 -24.74 -0.72 -1.90
CA ILE A 90 -23.98 0.51 -1.60
C ILE A 90 -22.84 0.65 -2.61
N LYS A 91 -22.74 1.83 -3.23
CA LYS A 91 -21.69 2.14 -4.19
C LYS A 91 -20.41 2.58 -3.47
N PHE A 92 -19.28 2.14 -3.98
CA PHE A 92 -17.97 2.45 -3.40
C PHE A 92 -17.75 3.96 -3.21
N ASN A 93 -17.99 4.76 -4.25
CA ASN A 93 -17.73 6.21 -4.22
C ASN A 93 -18.54 6.96 -3.16
N GLU A 94 -19.78 6.53 -2.90
CA GLU A 94 -20.65 7.13 -1.89
C GLU A 94 -20.15 6.82 -0.48
N ALA A 95 -19.88 5.54 -0.21
CA ALA A 95 -19.40 5.10 1.08
C ALA A 95 -17.97 5.59 1.39
N TYR A 96 -17.09 5.61 0.39
CA TYR A 96 -15.70 6.05 0.54
C TYR A 96 -15.63 7.51 0.99
N LYS A 97 -16.41 8.38 0.37
CA LYS A 97 -16.47 9.80 0.74
C LYS A 97 -16.94 10.00 2.18
N GLU A 98 -18.01 9.33 2.58
CA GLU A 98 -18.55 9.44 3.93
C GLU A 98 -17.60 8.89 5.00
N ILE A 99 -16.90 7.79 4.71
CA ILE A 99 -15.92 7.20 5.62
C ILE A 99 -14.72 8.15 5.83
N LEU A 100 -14.20 8.74 4.76
CA LEU A 100 -13.09 9.69 4.87
C LEU A 100 -13.48 10.93 5.68
N GLU A 101 -14.66 11.51 5.44
CA GLU A 101 -15.15 12.66 6.19
C GLU A 101 -15.24 12.37 7.70
N ARG A 102 -15.63 11.15 8.08
CA ARG A 102 -15.68 10.74 9.50
C ARG A 102 -14.32 10.56 10.13
N ILE A 103 -13.37 9.95 9.41
CA ILE A 103 -11.99 9.76 9.88
C ILE A 103 -11.32 11.12 10.11
N ASP A 104 -11.51 12.08 9.22
CA ASP A 104 -10.93 13.42 9.35
C ASP A 104 -11.52 14.21 10.53
N HIS A 105 -12.78 13.95 10.89
CA HIS A 105 -13.43 14.60 12.03
C HIS A 105 -13.03 13.99 13.40
N GLU A 106 -12.54 12.76 13.44
CA GLU A 106 -12.08 12.10 14.65
C GLU A 106 -10.60 12.37 14.98
N ASN A 107 -9.88 12.94 14.05
CA ASN A 107 -8.48 13.34 14.20
C ASN A 107 -8.37 14.86 14.36
#